data_a2347b78477dbeabb833bf18ac77294f
#
_entry.id   a2347b78477dbeabb833bf18ac77294f
#
_cell.length_a   1.000
_cell.length_b   1.000
_cell.length_c   1.000
_cell.angle_alpha   90.00
_cell.angle_beta   90.00
_cell.angle_gamma   90.00
#
_symmetry.space_group_name_H-M   'P 1'
#
loop_
_entity.id
_entity.type
_entity.pdbx_description
1 polymer ?
#
loop_
_entity_poly.entity_id
_entity_poly.type
_entity_poly.pdbx_seq_one_letter_code
_entity_poly.pdbx_strand_id
1 'polypeptide(L)'
;MRCVLLILLSFSALLSRAGTEIADTCLYPKADSAKTTAGLWSLQVSGNVSHMFHAGPYNKQILHSYGTSFYDARLKWQGLGLDSQPYDKALGRPSLQVGLLCADYSRVQVYREQTPYRSRIGRIWTLFGGLQLDFLRRRRFSMGVDLQHGVGYCEHPFDENTNTDNEVIGSPLSIYVGGGLYAKYRLSSQLSLSLGADFKHFSNGTLDRPNIGANTLGATLALHCQLNRPSAAESASAATSRPTGSGNGHDDGGASTMPFSGFYVEVVAGLGMKALNDHFARYHTKDNPLYGFFTTMVAPMYRWHLLHATGVGIDYSYADYVYKLRDYDEMNHLDGYDHSPHIMGVTLRHEVFYRHFSVNVGVGAYVKKQTGHTGKTNDSRIYQNVGLRYTPPFARHRLFVGYNVKAHYFSRVDCVQLLVGCRIGK
;
A
#
# COMPACT_ATOMS: atom_id res chain seq x y z
N MET A 1 8.32 -11.28 -6.46
CA MET A 1 7.35 -11.14 -5.39
C MET A 1 7.88 -11.43 -4.01
N ARG A 2 8.81 -12.34 -3.81
CA ARG A 2 9.73 -12.24 -2.66
C ARG A 2 10.28 -10.81 -2.46
N CYS A 3 10.39 -10.05 -3.55
CA CYS A 3 10.83 -8.65 -3.50
C CYS A 3 9.85 -7.68 -2.80
N VAL A 4 8.54 -7.83 -2.91
CA VAL A 4 7.57 -6.91 -2.26
C VAL A 4 7.56 -7.14 -0.74
N LEU A 5 7.66 -8.39 -0.30
CA LEU A 5 7.77 -8.70 1.12
C LEU A 5 9.14 -8.29 1.68
N LEU A 6 10.21 -8.50 0.92
CA LEU A 6 11.55 -8.01 1.27
C LEU A 6 11.59 -6.48 1.32
N ILE A 7 10.87 -5.79 0.43
CA ILE A 7 10.70 -4.33 0.48
C ILE A 7 9.90 -3.93 1.73
N LEU A 8 8.82 -4.61 2.07
CA LEU A 8 8.00 -4.30 3.25
C LEU A 8 8.71 -4.67 4.56
N LEU A 9 9.42 -5.80 4.63
CA LEU A 9 10.18 -6.22 5.81
C LEU A 9 11.49 -5.44 5.98
N SER A 10 12.20 -5.14 4.90
CA SER A 10 13.36 -4.25 4.94
C SER A 10 12.95 -2.80 5.19
N PHE A 11 11.71 -2.41 4.83
CA PHE A 11 11.13 -1.13 5.14
C PHE A 11 10.89 -0.96 6.65
N SER A 12 10.36 -1.98 7.34
CA SER A 12 10.22 -1.94 8.81
C SER A 12 11.58 -1.90 9.52
N ALA A 13 12.59 -2.63 9.01
CA ALA A 13 13.95 -2.63 9.54
C ALA A 13 14.72 -1.31 9.22
N LEU A 14 14.50 -0.72 8.04
CA LEU A 14 15.06 0.59 7.67
C LEU A 14 14.41 1.72 8.46
N LEU A 15 13.11 1.67 8.73
CA LEU A 15 12.43 2.65 9.57
C LEU A 15 12.92 2.58 11.03
N SER A 16 13.26 1.41 11.56
CA SER A 16 13.82 1.28 12.90
C SER A 16 15.26 1.81 13.01
N ARG A 17 16.08 1.65 11.95
CA ARG A 17 17.44 2.20 11.89
C ARG A 17 17.49 3.70 11.58
N ALA A 18 16.56 4.20 10.75
CA ALA A 18 16.51 5.61 10.42
C ALA A 18 16.26 6.50 11.67
N GLY A 19 15.58 5.97 12.69
CA GLY A 19 15.33 6.68 13.94
C GLY A 19 16.58 6.91 14.79
N THR A 20 17.65 6.14 14.63
CA THR A 20 18.86 6.23 15.45
C THR A 20 20.02 7.01 14.80
N GLU A 21 20.13 7.03 13.47
CA GLU A 21 21.24 7.72 12.78
C GLU A 21 20.93 9.14 12.27
N ILE A 22 19.65 9.55 12.21
CA ILE A 22 19.25 10.87 11.67
C ILE A 22 19.47 12.01 12.68
N ALA A 23 19.83 11.72 13.93
CA ALA A 23 20.00 12.74 14.97
C ALA A 23 21.12 13.76 14.69
N ASP A 24 22.11 13.47 13.84
CA ASP A 24 23.33 14.26 13.79
C ASP A 24 23.49 15.24 12.63
N THR A 25 22.57 15.38 11.68
CA THR A 25 22.85 16.26 10.51
C THR A 25 21.65 17.03 9.93
N CYS A 26 20.61 17.32 10.69
CA CYS A 26 19.50 18.14 10.19
C CYS A 26 19.72 19.63 10.38
N LEU A 27 20.19 20.29 9.35
CA LEU A 27 20.13 21.75 9.17
C LEU A 27 18.69 22.19 8.86
N TYR A 28 17.80 22.18 9.84
CA TYR A 28 16.50 22.83 9.77
C TYR A 28 16.29 23.73 11.00
N PRO A 29 15.65 24.90 10.84
CA PRO A 29 15.43 25.86 11.90
C PRO A 29 14.49 25.35 13.01
N LYS A 30 14.81 25.72 14.21
CA LYS A 30 13.89 25.63 15.36
C LYS A 30 12.84 26.73 15.16
N ALA A 31 11.56 26.37 15.13
CA ALA A 31 10.49 27.35 15.04
C ALA A 31 10.18 27.87 16.45
N ASP A 32 10.31 29.19 16.62
CA ASP A 32 9.71 29.88 17.76
C ASP A 32 8.18 29.81 17.66
N SER A 33 7.52 29.86 18.80
CA SER A 33 6.14 29.54 19.13
C SER A 33 5.03 30.36 18.44
N ALA A 34 5.25 30.93 17.29
CA ALA A 34 4.20 31.49 16.46
C ALA A 34 3.57 30.36 15.61
N LYS A 35 2.27 30.16 15.74
CA LYS A 35 1.42 29.22 15.00
C LYS A 35 1.47 29.45 13.48
N THR A 36 2.57 29.21 12.84
CA THR A 36 2.66 29.22 11.38
C THR A 36 2.72 27.77 10.91
N THR A 37 1.63 27.30 10.31
CA THR A 37 1.55 26.07 9.51
C THR A 37 2.36 26.21 8.21
N ALA A 38 3.52 26.83 8.27
CA ALA A 38 4.40 27.01 7.13
C ALA A 38 4.97 25.63 6.73
N GLY A 39 4.55 25.15 5.57
CA GLY A 39 5.05 23.94 4.94
C GLY A 39 5.84 24.28 3.69
N LEU A 40 6.76 23.40 3.34
CA LEU A 40 7.45 23.45 2.05
C LEU A 40 6.57 22.78 1.00
N TRP A 41 6.19 23.55 0.00
CA TRP A 41 5.46 23.06 -1.16
C TRP A 41 6.42 22.86 -2.32
N SER A 42 6.32 21.73 -2.98
CA SER A 42 7.07 21.46 -4.20
C SER A 42 6.22 20.75 -5.24
N LEU A 43 6.47 21.07 -6.50
CA LEU A 43 5.94 20.38 -7.65
C LEU A 43 6.98 19.36 -8.13
N GLN A 44 6.58 18.15 -8.43
CA GLN A 44 7.40 17.14 -9.09
C GLN A 44 6.73 16.73 -10.39
N VAL A 45 7.53 16.62 -11.45
CA VAL A 45 7.14 16.02 -12.73
C VAL A 45 8.09 14.87 -13.00
N SER A 46 7.58 13.72 -13.39
CA SER A 46 8.40 12.54 -13.64
C SER A 46 8.02 11.79 -14.91
N GLY A 47 9.03 11.16 -15.50
CA GLY A 47 8.90 10.16 -16.55
C GLY A 47 9.52 8.84 -16.09
N ASN A 48 8.89 7.75 -16.45
CA ASN A 48 9.32 6.40 -16.08
C ASN A 48 9.32 5.50 -17.31
N VAL A 49 10.32 4.63 -17.38
CA VAL A 49 10.39 3.53 -18.35
C VAL A 49 10.37 2.24 -17.55
N SER A 50 9.40 1.40 -17.83
CA SER A 50 9.14 0.18 -17.07
C SER A 50 8.96 -1.03 -17.96
N HIS A 51 9.11 -2.17 -17.31
CA HIS A 51 8.82 -3.48 -17.86
C HIS A 51 7.69 -4.13 -17.07
N MET A 52 6.63 -4.54 -17.75
CA MET A 52 5.56 -5.32 -17.17
C MET A 52 6.03 -6.77 -17.00
N PHE A 53 5.80 -7.36 -15.86
CA PHE A 53 6.13 -8.75 -15.59
C PHE A 53 4.90 -9.56 -15.18
N HIS A 54 4.92 -10.84 -15.50
CA HIS A 54 3.85 -11.75 -15.16
C HIS A 54 4.06 -12.39 -13.80
N ALA A 55 2.99 -12.52 -13.04
CA ALA A 55 3.01 -13.12 -11.70
C ALA A 55 2.95 -14.67 -11.72
N GLY A 56 2.79 -15.29 -12.89
CA GLY A 56 2.70 -16.74 -13.02
C GLY A 56 2.84 -17.23 -14.47
N PRO A 57 2.94 -18.56 -14.67
CA PRO A 57 3.14 -19.15 -16.00
C PRO A 57 1.98 -18.90 -16.97
N TYR A 58 0.74 -18.78 -16.46
CA TYR A 58 -0.43 -18.49 -17.28
C TYR A 58 -0.33 -17.16 -18.03
N ASN A 59 0.21 -16.13 -17.37
CA ASN A 59 0.32 -14.80 -17.97
C ASN A 59 1.28 -14.77 -19.18
N LYS A 60 2.22 -15.73 -19.27
CA LYS A 60 3.12 -15.88 -20.41
C LYS A 60 2.39 -16.25 -21.69
N GLN A 61 1.21 -16.86 -21.59
CA GLN A 61 0.42 -17.28 -22.73
C GLN A 61 -0.32 -16.12 -23.40
N ILE A 62 -0.52 -15.02 -22.71
CA ILE A 62 -1.30 -13.89 -23.19
C ILE A 62 -0.48 -12.60 -23.36
N LEU A 63 0.64 -12.45 -22.66
CA LEU A 63 1.49 -11.25 -22.70
C LEU A 63 2.68 -11.48 -23.64
N HIS A 64 2.77 -10.71 -24.72
CA HIS A 64 3.80 -10.84 -25.74
C HIS A 64 4.73 -9.63 -25.86
N SER A 65 4.34 -8.48 -25.31
CA SER A 65 5.18 -7.29 -25.19
C SER A 65 4.99 -6.64 -23.83
N TYR A 66 6.05 -6.13 -23.24
CA TYR A 66 6.12 -5.81 -21.82
C TYR A 66 6.54 -4.36 -21.55
N GLY A 67 6.95 -3.60 -22.55
CA GLY A 67 7.41 -2.22 -22.38
C GLY A 67 6.28 -1.26 -22.03
N THR A 68 6.46 -0.47 -20.98
CA THR A 68 5.50 0.52 -20.52
C THR A 68 6.20 1.85 -20.22
N SER A 69 5.44 2.95 -20.26
CA SER A 69 5.94 4.28 -19.88
C SER A 69 4.94 4.95 -18.98
N PHE A 70 5.42 5.62 -17.94
CA PHE A 70 4.56 6.34 -17.03
C PHE A 70 4.99 7.78 -16.90
N TYR A 71 4.01 8.68 -16.75
CA TYR A 71 4.21 10.10 -16.60
C TYR A 71 3.37 10.58 -15.44
N ASP A 72 3.96 11.30 -14.50
CA ASP A 72 3.19 11.86 -13.38
C ASP A 72 3.57 13.31 -13.08
N ALA A 73 2.58 14.01 -12.54
CA ALA A 73 2.76 15.30 -11.91
C ALA A 73 2.15 15.25 -10.50
N ARG A 74 2.92 15.71 -9.51
CA ARG A 74 2.50 15.65 -8.11
C ARG A 74 2.87 16.91 -7.33
N LEU A 75 1.94 17.34 -6.50
CA LEU A 75 2.16 18.35 -5.49
C LEU A 75 2.59 17.67 -4.19
N LYS A 76 3.64 18.18 -3.58
CA LYS A 76 4.20 17.67 -2.33
C LYS A 76 4.18 18.73 -1.26
N TRP A 77 3.86 18.32 -0.06
CA TRP A 77 3.89 19.16 1.12
C TRP A 77 4.74 18.51 2.20
N GLN A 78 5.68 19.28 2.77
CA GLN A 78 6.49 18.89 3.91
C GLN A 78 6.34 19.94 4.99
N GLY A 79 5.82 19.58 6.15
CA GLY A 79 5.67 20.52 7.25
C GLY A 79 7.01 20.96 7.83
N LEU A 80 7.15 22.25 8.14
CA LEU A 80 8.35 22.84 8.73
C LEU A 80 8.24 22.98 10.27
N GLY A 81 7.06 23.28 10.79
CA GLY A 81 6.81 23.49 12.22
C GLY A 81 6.66 22.21 13.06
N LEU A 82 7.46 21.20 12.80
CA LEU A 82 7.18 19.80 13.14
C LEU A 82 7.83 19.31 14.42
N ASP A 83 8.51 20.15 15.18
CA ASP A 83 9.02 19.78 16.50
C ASP A 83 7.89 19.48 17.50
N SER A 84 6.65 19.89 17.17
CA SER A 84 5.43 19.58 17.93
C SER A 84 4.77 18.24 17.57
N GLN A 85 5.19 17.57 16.48
CA GLN A 85 4.58 16.33 16.00
C GLN A 85 5.58 15.17 16.12
N PRO A 86 5.47 14.35 17.16
CA PRO A 86 6.44 13.28 17.43
C PRO A 86 6.54 12.26 16.31
N TYR A 87 5.45 11.99 15.58
CA TYR A 87 5.44 11.09 14.43
C TYR A 87 6.32 11.57 13.28
N ASP A 88 6.31 12.88 12.99
CA ASP A 88 7.10 13.44 11.90
C ASP A 88 8.59 13.39 12.21
N LYS A 89 8.95 13.65 13.46
CA LYS A 89 10.33 13.51 13.93
C LYS A 89 10.80 12.06 13.85
N ALA A 90 9.97 11.12 14.30
CA ALA A 90 10.29 9.69 14.29
C ALA A 90 10.43 9.11 12.86
N LEU A 91 9.71 9.68 11.87
CA LEU A 91 9.80 9.30 10.45
C LEU A 91 10.74 10.18 9.62
N GLY A 92 11.55 11.04 10.24
CA GLY A 92 12.50 11.88 9.52
C GLY A 92 11.84 12.95 8.65
N ARG A 93 10.67 13.48 9.05
CA ARG A 93 9.92 14.54 8.35
C ARG A 93 9.49 14.12 6.93
N PRO A 94 8.51 13.23 6.81
CA PRO A 94 8.00 12.78 5.53
C PRO A 94 7.37 13.92 4.73
N SER A 95 7.40 13.78 3.40
CA SER A 95 6.62 14.62 2.50
C SER A 95 5.33 13.90 2.11
N LEU A 96 4.19 14.52 2.35
CA LEU A 96 2.90 14.09 1.81
C LEU A 96 2.81 14.48 0.35
N GLN A 97 2.14 13.68 -0.46
CA GLN A 97 2.00 13.96 -1.88
C GLN A 97 0.61 13.59 -2.40
N VAL A 98 0.17 14.33 -3.41
CA VAL A 98 -1.01 14.03 -4.22
C VAL A 98 -0.66 14.28 -5.67
N GLY A 99 -1.08 13.42 -6.57
CA GLY A 99 -0.69 13.54 -7.98
C GLY A 99 -1.60 12.81 -8.94
N LEU A 100 -1.38 13.12 -10.20
CA LEU A 100 -1.99 12.46 -11.35
C LEU A 100 -0.92 11.67 -12.09
N LEU A 101 -1.23 10.43 -12.42
CA LEU A 101 -0.37 9.51 -13.15
C LEU A 101 -1.09 9.03 -14.42
N CYS A 102 -0.41 9.12 -15.55
CA CYS A 102 -0.77 8.44 -16.79
C CYS A 102 0.13 7.22 -16.94
N ALA A 103 -0.43 6.03 -16.79
CA ALA A 103 0.26 4.77 -17.00
C ALA A 103 -0.04 4.30 -18.44
N ASP A 104 0.92 4.40 -19.33
CA ASP A 104 0.77 4.06 -20.75
C ASP A 104 1.22 2.61 -21.01
N TYR A 105 0.24 1.74 -21.22
CA TYR A 105 0.39 0.34 -21.61
C TYR A 105 0.14 0.10 -23.10
N SER A 106 0.09 1.14 -23.94
CA SER A 106 -0.25 1.00 -25.36
C SER A 106 0.71 0.09 -26.13
N ARG A 107 1.95 -0.07 -25.64
CA ARG A 107 2.96 -0.97 -26.22
C ARG A 107 2.85 -2.40 -25.73
N VAL A 108 2.05 -2.66 -24.70
CA VAL A 108 1.83 -4.01 -24.19
C VAL A 108 0.88 -4.73 -25.11
N GLN A 109 1.33 -5.85 -25.66
CA GLN A 109 0.51 -6.70 -26.55
C GLN A 109 -0.07 -7.85 -25.73
N VAL A 110 -1.40 -7.92 -25.74
CA VAL A 110 -2.17 -8.93 -25.02
C VAL A 110 -3.02 -9.68 -26.04
N TYR A 111 -2.70 -10.95 -26.31
CA TYR A 111 -3.48 -11.79 -27.22
C TYR A 111 -3.17 -13.27 -26.99
N ARG A 112 -4.11 -14.13 -27.34
CA ARG A 112 -3.87 -15.57 -27.52
C ARG A 112 -3.50 -15.84 -28.99
N GLU A 113 -2.60 -16.78 -29.22
CA GLU A 113 -2.15 -17.12 -30.58
C GLU A 113 -3.28 -17.55 -31.53
N GLN A 114 -4.38 -18.02 -30.94
CA GLN A 114 -5.55 -18.53 -31.69
C GLN A 114 -6.60 -17.45 -32.01
N THR A 115 -6.44 -16.21 -31.50
CA THR A 115 -7.41 -15.13 -31.74
C THR A 115 -7.01 -14.27 -32.90
N PRO A 116 -7.97 -13.88 -33.80
CA PRO A 116 -7.67 -13.11 -35.01
C PRO A 116 -7.42 -11.62 -34.73
N TYR A 117 -7.63 -11.14 -33.49
CA TYR A 117 -7.45 -9.75 -33.12
C TYR A 117 -6.57 -9.64 -31.87
N ARG A 118 -6.00 -8.47 -31.69
CA ARG A 118 -5.15 -8.18 -30.52
C ARG A 118 -5.90 -7.32 -29.51
N SER A 119 -5.99 -7.81 -28.30
CA SER A 119 -6.48 -7.03 -27.17
C SER A 119 -5.43 -6.04 -26.67
N ARG A 120 -5.86 -5.02 -25.94
CA ARG A 120 -5.00 -3.95 -25.45
C ARG A 120 -5.44 -3.50 -24.06
N ILE A 121 -4.51 -2.95 -23.27
CA ILE A 121 -4.78 -2.31 -21.98
C ILE A 121 -5.01 -0.80 -22.19
N GLY A 122 -4.25 -0.17 -23.10
CA GLY A 122 -4.31 1.29 -23.32
C GLY A 122 -3.67 2.08 -22.20
N ARG A 123 -4.32 3.14 -21.75
CA ARG A 123 -3.83 3.98 -20.64
C ARG A 123 -4.67 3.80 -19.40
N ILE A 124 -4.01 3.98 -18.26
CA ILE A 124 -4.68 4.04 -16.96
C ILE A 124 -4.38 5.40 -16.34
N TRP A 125 -5.42 6.21 -16.19
CA TRP A 125 -5.36 7.52 -15.57
C TRP A 125 -5.61 7.38 -14.07
N THR A 126 -4.68 7.85 -13.26
CA THR A 126 -4.68 7.54 -11.83
C THR A 126 -4.56 8.81 -11.00
N LEU A 127 -5.49 8.97 -10.06
CA LEU A 127 -5.35 9.90 -8.94
C LEU A 127 -4.74 9.15 -7.77
N PHE A 128 -3.62 9.66 -7.23
CA PHE A 128 -2.96 9.00 -6.11
C PHE A 128 -2.54 9.98 -5.02
N GLY A 129 -2.47 9.46 -3.81
CA GLY A 129 -1.82 10.08 -2.67
C GLY A 129 -0.62 9.25 -2.23
N GLY A 130 0.24 9.81 -1.38
CA GLY A 130 1.39 9.05 -0.92
C GLY A 130 2.29 9.76 0.05
N LEU A 131 3.37 9.09 0.37
CA LEU A 131 4.37 9.48 1.36
C LEU A 131 5.75 9.30 0.78
N GLN A 132 6.58 10.33 0.88
CA GLN A 132 7.99 10.24 0.54
C GLN A 132 8.83 10.40 1.80
N LEU A 133 9.71 9.43 2.06
CA LEU A 133 10.53 9.31 3.27
C LEU A 133 11.99 9.31 2.90
N ASP A 134 12.74 10.33 3.32
CA ASP A 134 14.20 10.34 3.17
C ASP A 134 14.84 9.61 4.36
N PHE A 135 15.54 8.51 4.13
CA PHE A 135 16.32 7.81 5.15
C PHE A 135 17.80 8.23 5.16
N LEU A 136 18.26 8.92 4.12
CA LEU A 136 19.58 9.54 4.06
C LEU A 136 19.44 10.99 3.56
N ARG A 137 19.99 11.94 4.32
CA ARG A 137 20.05 13.35 3.91
C ARG A 137 21.47 13.88 4.08
N ARG A 138 21.99 14.50 3.04
CA ARG A 138 23.24 15.24 2.99
C ARG A 138 23.00 16.63 2.39
N ARG A 139 23.97 17.52 2.43
CA ARG A 139 23.84 18.91 1.97
C ARG A 139 23.16 19.06 0.60
N ARG A 140 23.50 18.23 -0.36
CA ARG A 140 22.93 18.27 -1.73
C ARG A 140 22.29 16.96 -2.18
N PHE A 141 22.40 15.90 -1.38
CA PHE A 141 21.99 14.57 -1.77
C PHE A 141 21.04 13.97 -0.72
N SER A 142 19.98 13.34 -1.17
CA SER A 142 19.14 12.50 -0.29
C SER A 142 18.76 11.21 -0.99
N MET A 143 18.53 10.17 -0.20
CA MET A 143 17.93 8.91 -0.63
C MET A 143 16.71 8.63 0.22
N GLY A 144 15.74 7.99 -0.41
CA GLY A 144 14.49 7.72 0.30
C GLY A 144 13.63 6.68 -0.38
N VAL A 145 12.46 6.53 0.22
CA VAL A 145 11.39 5.64 -0.24
C VAL A 145 10.20 6.48 -0.64
N ASP A 146 9.57 6.13 -1.74
CA ASP A 146 8.32 6.68 -2.23
C ASP A 146 7.22 5.62 -2.11
N LEU A 147 6.11 5.96 -1.47
CA LEU A 147 4.94 5.09 -1.32
C LEU A 147 3.73 5.80 -1.89
N GLN A 148 2.99 5.11 -2.73
CA GLN A 148 1.85 5.66 -3.45
C GLN A 148 0.67 4.71 -3.37
N HIS A 149 -0.53 5.29 -3.27
CA HIS A 149 -1.78 4.55 -3.28
C HIS A 149 -2.87 5.41 -3.92
N GLY A 150 -3.73 4.81 -4.75
CA GLY A 150 -4.72 5.57 -5.47
C GLY A 150 -5.75 4.74 -6.21
N VAL A 151 -6.49 5.42 -7.06
CA VAL A 151 -7.52 4.82 -7.92
C VAL A 151 -7.21 5.19 -9.37
N GLY A 152 -7.19 4.16 -10.23
CA GLY A 152 -6.96 4.28 -11.66
C GLY A 152 -8.22 4.01 -12.48
N TYR A 153 -8.36 4.73 -13.59
CA TYR A 153 -9.36 4.49 -14.62
C TYR A 153 -8.67 3.95 -15.87
N CYS A 154 -9.00 2.72 -16.25
CA CYS A 154 -8.49 2.03 -17.43
C CYS A 154 -9.35 2.33 -18.67
N GLU A 155 -8.74 2.77 -19.78
CA GLU A 155 -9.44 3.07 -21.01
C GLU A 155 -10.00 1.82 -21.71
N HIS A 156 -9.28 0.71 -21.63
CA HIS A 156 -9.64 -0.53 -22.32
C HIS A 156 -9.57 -1.74 -21.38
N PRO A 157 -10.52 -1.89 -20.44
CA PRO A 157 -10.62 -3.09 -19.62
C PRO A 157 -11.05 -4.29 -20.48
N PHE A 158 -11.10 -5.47 -19.87
CA PHE A 158 -11.68 -6.66 -20.48
C PHE A 158 -13.08 -6.38 -21.03
N ASP A 159 -13.34 -6.87 -22.21
CA ASP A 159 -14.67 -6.89 -22.85
C ASP A 159 -14.80 -8.18 -23.64
N GLU A 160 -15.90 -8.92 -23.40
CA GLU A 160 -16.10 -10.25 -23.98
C GLU A 160 -16.29 -10.26 -25.49
N ASN A 161 -16.51 -9.11 -26.12
CA ASN A 161 -16.72 -8.99 -27.57
C ASN A 161 -15.56 -8.29 -28.29
N THR A 162 -14.95 -7.30 -27.65
CA THR A 162 -13.99 -6.40 -28.33
C THR A 162 -12.59 -6.42 -27.74
N ASN A 163 -12.41 -6.97 -26.50
CA ASN A 163 -11.13 -6.96 -25.80
C ASN A 163 -10.93 -8.23 -24.93
N THR A 164 -11.25 -9.38 -25.51
CA THR A 164 -11.43 -10.68 -24.84
C THR A 164 -10.17 -11.25 -24.21
N ASP A 165 -8.99 -10.92 -24.74
CA ASP A 165 -7.73 -11.44 -24.23
C ASP A 165 -7.10 -10.53 -23.14
N ASN A 166 -7.72 -9.38 -22.85
CA ASN A 166 -7.26 -8.53 -21.76
C ASN A 166 -7.68 -9.08 -20.39
N GLU A 167 -7.10 -10.19 -19.99
CA GLU A 167 -7.32 -10.75 -18.67
C GLU A 167 -6.53 -10.02 -17.55
N VAL A 168 -5.77 -9.00 -17.91
CA VAL A 168 -4.94 -8.22 -16.99
C VAL A 168 -5.79 -7.27 -16.15
N ILE A 169 -6.67 -6.50 -16.81
CA ILE A 169 -7.54 -5.50 -16.19
C ILE A 169 -8.99 -5.77 -16.59
N GLY A 170 -9.77 -6.31 -15.67
CA GLY A 170 -11.16 -6.71 -15.91
C GLY A 170 -12.19 -5.60 -15.78
N SER A 171 -11.87 -4.52 -15.07
CA SER A 171 -12.82 -3.42 -14.81
C SER A 171 -12.23 -2.05 -15.12
N PRO A 172 -13.07 -1.05 -15.45
CA PRO A 172 -12.59 0.32 -15.68
C PRO A 172 -11.89 0.91 -14.46
N LEU A 173 -12.37 0.63 -13.27
CA LEU A 173 -11.76 1.10 -12.03
C LEU A 173 -10.81 0.07 -11.46
N SER A 174 -9.63 0.54 -11.05
CA SER A 174 -8.60 -0.27 -10.42
C SER A 174 -7.98 0.46 -9.23
N ILE A 175 -7.52 -0.32 -8.26
CA ILE A 175 -6.71 0.15 -7.15
C ILE A 175 -5.27 0.24 -7.66
N TYR A 176 -4.63 1.35 -7.35
CA TYR A 176 -3.22 1.60 -7.63
C TYR A 176 -2.39 1.48 -6.36
N VAL A 177 -1.30 0.76 -6.45
CA VAL A 177 -0.25 0.70 -5.40
C VAL A 177 1.09 0.90 -6.08
N GLY A 178 1.86 1.87 -5.59
CA GLY A 178 3.21 2.15 -6.06
C GLY A 178 4.20 2.25 -4.92
N GLY A 179 5.44 1.86 -5.17
CA GLY A 179 6.51 2.02 -4.21
C GLY A 179 7.87 1.93 -4.87
N GLY A 180 8.84 2.70 -4.37
CA GLY A 180 10.16 2.72 -4.95
C GLY A 180 11.22 3.35 -4.06
N LEU A 181 12.45 3.20 -4.51
CA LEU A 181 13.62 3.87 -3.94
C LEU A 181 14.02 4.99 -4.87
N TYR A 182 14.46 6.10 -4.31
CA TYR A 182 14.99 7.22 -5.09
C TYR A 182 16.27 7.78 -4.48
N ALA A 183 17.10 8.32 -5.36
CA ALA A 183 18.23 9.18 -5.05
C ALA A 183 17.98 10.56 -5.66
N LYS A 184 18.01 11.61 -4.84
CA LYS A 184 17.71 12.98 -5.24
C LYS A 184 18.93 13.88 -5.04
N TYR A 185 19.25 14.65 -6.04
CA TYR A 185 20.34 15.63 -6.02
C TYR A 185 19.81 17.05 -6.20
N ARG A 186 20.18 17.95 -5.30
CA ARG A 186 19.79 19.37 -5.34
C ARG A 186 20.71 20.14 -6.25
N LEU A 187 20.17 20.61 -7.37
CA LEU A 187 20.87 21.41 -8.37
C LEU A 187 21.01 22.88 -7.92
N SER A 188 19.90 23.43 -7.40
CA SER A 188 19.85 24.79 -6.88
C SER A 188 19.00 24.88 -5.61
N SER A 189 18.73 26.08 -5.10
CA SER A 189 17.81 26.28 -3.98
C SER A 189 16.35 25.89 -4.32
N GLN A 190 16.00 25.90 -5.61
CA GLN A 190 14.63 25.63 -6.07
C GLN A 190 14.51 24.33 -6.85
N LEU A 191 15.58 23.84 -7.49
CA LEU A 191 15.54 22.70 -8.39
C LEU A 191 16.30 21.50 -7.84
N SER A 192 15.70 20.34 -7.95
CA SER A 192 16.34 19.06 -7.67
C SER A 192 15.98 18.04 -8.75
N LEU A 193 16.91 17.14 -9.03
CA LEU A 193 16.72 16.02 -9.92
C LEU A 193 16.75 14.73 -9.10
N SER A 194 15.90 13.77 -9.42
CA SER A 194 15.96 12.43 -8.79
C SER A 194 15.90 11.33 -9.81
N LEU A 195 16.63 10.26 -9.52
CA LEU A 195 16.58 8.97 -10.20
C LEU A 195 16.03 7.94 -9.20
N GLY A 196 15.13 7.08 -9.65
CA GLY A 196 14.52 6.06 -8.81
C GLY A 196 14.33 4.74 -9.53
N ALA A 197 14.11 3.70 -8.73
CA ALA A 197 13.60 2.42 -9.19
C ALA A 197 12.27 2.17 -8.46
N ASP A 198 11.23 1.85 -9.20
CA ASP A 198 9.90 1.70 -8.63
C ASP A 198 9.12 0.50 -9.18
N PHE A 199 8.23 0.02 -8.33
CA PHE A 199 7.22 -0.96 -8.63
C PHE A 199 5.85 -0.29 -8.66
N LYS A 200 5.02 -0.64 -9.64
CA LYS A 200 3.63 -0.19 -9.73
C LYS A 200 2.71 -1.38 -10.02
N HIS A 201 1.57 -1.37 -9.36
CA HIS A 201 0.55 -2.42 -9.46
C HIS A 201 -0.83 -1.81 -9.64
N PHE A 202 -1.59 -2.35 -10.60
CA PHE A 202 -3.00 -2.06 -10.82
C PHE A 202 -3.82 -3.35 -10.76
N SER A 203 -4.89 -3.34 -9.99
CA SER A 203 -5.88 -4.42 -9.95
C SER A 203 -7.20 -3.94 -9.34
N ASN A 204 -8.28 -4.64 -9.58
CA ASN A 204 -9.58 -4.32 -8.97
C ASN A 204 -9.82 -5.02 -7.63
N GLY A 205 -8.79 -5.69 -7.06
CA GLY A 205 -8.90 -6.32 -5.75
C GLY A 205 -9.85 -7.53 -5.71
N THR A 206 -10.11 -8.18 -6.84
CA THR A 206 -11.07 -9.30 -7.01
C THR A 206 -12.55 -8.92 -7.00
N LEU A 207 -12.86 -7.63 -7.11
CA LEU A 207 -14.25 -7.18 -7.21
C LEU A 207 -14.87 -7.48 -8.59
N ASP A 208 -14.04 -7.85 -9.57
CA ASP A 208 -14.46 -8.26 -10.89
C ASP A 208 -13.44 -9.24 -11.49
N ARG A 209 -13.83 -9.96 -12.56
CA ARG A 209 -12.98 -10.86 -13.33
C ARG A 209 -13.03 -10.51 -14.81
N PRO A 210 -11.93 -10.75 -15.53
CA PRO A 210 -10.64 -11.24 -15.06
C PRO A 210 -9.86 -10.19 -14.25
N ASN A 211 -8.87 -10.60 -13.46
CA ASN A 211 -8.04 -9.67 -12.70
C ASN A 211 -6.68 -10.28 -12.37
N ILE A 212 -5.85 -10.46 -13.39
CA ILE A 212 -4.46 -10.89 -13.22
C ILE A 212 -3.63 -9.79 -12.57
N GLY A 213 -3.97 -8.52 -12.87
CA GLY A 213 -3.30 -7.32 -12.41
C GLY A 213 -2.06 -6.96 -13.22
N ALA A 214 -1.84 -5.67 -13.42
CA ALA A 214 -0.68 -5.13 -14.13
C ALA A 214 0.44 -4.83 -13.13
N ASN A 215 1.52 -5.60 -13.19
CA ASN A 215 2.70 -5.45 -12.35
C ASN A 215 3.86 -4.93 -13.20
N THR A 216 4.47 -3.82 -12.79
CA THR A 216 5.59 -3.21 -13.51
C THR A 216 6.74 -2.87 -12.57
N LEU A 217 7.94 -3.00 -13.08
CA LEU A 217 9.18 -2.54 -12.44
C LEU A 217 9.91 -1.64 -13.42
N GLY A 218 10.36 -0.48 -12.96
CA GLY A 218 10.97 0.51 -13.82
C GLY A 218 11.93 1.47 -13.17
N ALA A 219 12.47 2.34 -14.01
CA ALA A 219 13.32 3.44 -13.61
C ALA A 219 12.58 4.76 -13.85
N THR A 220 12.62 5.65 -12.85
CA THR A 220 11.97 6.96 -12.87
C THR A 220 13.00 8.06 -12.81
N LEU A 221 12.88 9.02 -13.73
CA LEU A 221 13.58 10.30 -13.65
C LEU A 221 12.58 11.39 -13.28
N ALA A 222 12.88 12.22 -12.28
CA ALA A 222 11.98 13.26 -11.85
C ALA A 222 12.69 14.59 -11.60
N LEU A 223 12.03 15.67 -12.01
CA LEU A 223 12.40 17.05 -11.70
C LEU A 223 11.49 17.57 -10.57
N HIS A 224 12.10 18.16 -9.56
CA HIS A 224 11.41 18.76 -8.43
C HIS A 224 11.63 20.28 -8.44
N CYS A 225 10.55 21.04 -8.34
CA CYS A 225 10.59 22.50 -8.22
C CYS A 225 10.00 22.91 -6.86
N GLN A 226 10.82 23.56 -6.03
CA GLN A 226 10.38 24.12 -4.75
C GLN A 226 9.59 25.40 -5.01
N LEU A 227 8.31 25.45 -4.59
CA LEU A 227 7.40 26.55 -4.89
C LEU A 227 7.51 27.70 -3.89
N ASN A 228 7.89 27.40 -2.65
CA ASN A 228 8.11 28.42 -1.62
C ASN A 228 9.45 28.19 -0.93
N ARG A 229 9.96 29.25 -0.30
CA ARG A 229 11.19 29.19 0.50
C ARG A 229 10.82 29.35 1.99
N PRO A 230 11.55 28.68 2.89
CA PRO A 230 11.46 29.04 4.29
C PRO A 230 11.87 30.52 4.45
N SER A 231 11.22 31.23 5.36
CA SER A 231 11.60 32.60 5.68
C SER A 231 13.04 32.68 6.22
N ALA A 232 13.68 33.84 6.15
CA ALA A 232 15.03 34.03 6.67
C ALA A 232 15.10 33.72 8.18
N ALA A 233 14.04 34.01 8.94
CA ALA A 233 13.92 33.68 10.35
C ALA A 233 13.87 32.13 10.60
N GLU A 234 13.17 31.40 9.76
CA GLU A 234 13.13 29.94 9.80
C GLU A 234 14.48 29.33 9.41
N SER A 235 15.21 29.95 8.50
CA SER A 235 16.55 29.50 8.08
C SER A 235 17.62 29.78 9.15
N ALA A 236 17.53 30.92 9.88
CA ALA A 236 18.48 31.28 10.95
C ALA A 236 18.32 30.42 12.18
N SER A 237 17.08 30.06 12.57
CA SER A 237 16.77 29.17 13.69
C SER A 237 17.30 27.74 13.48
N ALA A 238 17.47 27.29 12.22
CA ALA A 238 18.07 25.99 11.85
C ALA A 238 19.55 25.88 12.16
N ALA A 239 20.25 26.99 11.99
CA ALA A 239 21.71 27.00 12.13
C ALA A 239 22.17 26.96 13.60
N THR A 240 21.29 27.33 14.53
CA THR A 240 21.65 27.52 15.96
C THR A 240 21.35 26.33 16.86
N SER A 241 20.63 25.32 16.41
CA SER A 241 20.33 24.13 17.19
C SER A 241 21.39 23.03 17.04
N ARG A 242 22.55 23.23 17.68
CA ARG A 242 23.53 22.17 17.91
C ARG A 242 23.03 21.33 19.10
N PRO A 243 22.97 20.00 19.04
CA PRO A 243 22.69 19.21 20.23
C PRO A 243 23.90 19.29 21.14
N THR A 244 23.78 20.02 22.24
CA THR A 244 24.68 19.87 23.38
C THR A 244 24.35 18.55 24.05
N GLY A 245 25.35 17.69 24.11
CA GLY A 245 25.24 16.38 24.73
C GLY A 245 24.89 16.43 26.21
N SER A 246 24.36 15.31 26.65
CA SER A 246 24.30 14.83 28.03
C SER A 246 23.87 15.84 29.09
N GLY A 247 22.62 15.83 29.43
CA GLY A 247 22.08 16.43 30.63
C GLY A 247 20.92 15.58 31.12
N ASN A 248 21.13 14.89 32.24
CA ASN A 248 20.06 14.36 33.06
C ASN A 248 19.20 15.53 33.54
N GLY A 249 18.13 15.82 32.81
CA GLY A 249 17.14 16.81 33.20
C GLY A 249 15.79 16.11 33.31
N HIS A 250 15.25 16.08 34.51
CA HIS A 250 13.83 15.94 34.74
C HIS A 250 13.12 17.04 33.95
N ASP A 251 12.49 16.69 32.87
CA ASP A 251 11.65 17.58 32.09
C ASP A 251 10.19 17.42 32.54
N ASP A 252 9.84 18.25 33.54
CA ASP A 252 8.46 18.55 33.90
C ASP A 252 7.88 19.49 32.86
N GLY A 253 7.31 18.94 31.78
CA GLY A 253 6.71 19.79 30.76
C GLY A 253 6.04 19.02 29.67
N GLY A 254 4.76 18.67 29.84
CA GLY A 254 3.85 18.34 28.74
C GLY A 254 4.26 17.13 27.91
N ALA A 255 4.46 15.99 28.55
CA ALA A 255 4.58 14.70 27.90
C ALA A 255 3.36 14.53 26.98
N SER A 256 3.55 14.65 25.68
CA SER A 256 2.62 14.13 24.69
C SER A 256 2.55 12.63 24.92
N THR A 257 1.70 12.23 25.84
CA THR A 257 1.46 10.84 26.20
C THR A 257 1.08 10.12 24.92
N MET A 258 1.86 9.11 24.56
CA MET A 258 1.46 8.18 23.50
C MET A 258 0.03 7.75 23.84
N PRO A 259 -0.92 7.93 22.92
CA PRO A 259 -2.34 7.68 23.20
C PRO A 259 -2.62 6.24 23.64
N PHE A 260 -1.69 5.34 23.37
CA PHE A 260 -1.63 3.96 23.85
C PHE A 260 -0.17 3.54 23.88
N SER A 261 0.39 3.25 25.04
CA SER A 261 1.64 2.54 25.21
C SER A 261 1.36 1.22 25.93
N GLY A 262 2.09 0.16 25.57
CA GLY A 262 1.89 -1.13 26.20
C GLY A 262 0.81 -1.99 25.51
N PHE A 263 0.12 -2.80 26.31
CA PHE A 263 -0.85 -3.77 25.82
C PHE A 263 -2.23 -3.16 25.55
N TYR A 264 -2.82 -3.53 24.43
CA TYR A 264 -4.23 -3.29 24.09
C TYR A 264 -4.79 -4.48 23.33
N VAL A 265 -6.10 -4.63 23.31
CA VAL A 265 -6.80 -5.61 22.48
C VAL A 265 -7.45 -4.87 21.32
N GLU A 266 -7.18 -5.33 20.14
CA GLU A 266 -7.83 -4.86 18.92
C GLU A 266 -8.98 -5.79 18.56
N VAL A 267 -10.16 -5.21 18.33
CA VAL A 267 -11.35 -5.91 17.84
C VAL A 267 -11.75 -5.28 16.52
N VAL A 268 -11.88 -6.09 15.49
CA VAL A 268 -12.20 -5.64 14.13
C VAL A 268 -13.38 -6.42 13.58
N ALA A 269 -14.28 -5.72 12.91
CA ALA A 269 -15.32 -6.29 12.07
C ALA A 269 -15.13 -5.78 10.64
N GLY A 270 -15.42 -6.61 9.66
CA GLY A 270 -15.26 -6.25 8.26
C GLY A 270 -16.24 -6.94 7.34
N LEU A 271 -16.52 -6.27 6.24
CA LEU A 271 -17.32 -6.79 5.13
C LEU A 271 -16.43 -6.80 3.88
N GLY A 272 -16.47 -7.87 3.16
CA GLY A 272 -15.78 -8.02 1.89
C GLY A 272 -16.67 -8.60 0.82
N MET A 273 -16.24 -8.40 -0.42
CA MET A 273 -16.86 -9.00 -1.59
C MET A 273 -15.78 -9.54 -2.51
N LYS A 274 -16.08 -10.58 -3.25
CA LYS A 274 -15.19 -11.11 -4.30
C LYS A 274 -15.97 -11.77 -5.43
N ALA A 275 -15.46 -11.63 -6.66
CA ALA A 275 -15.85 -12.45 -7.80
C ALA A 275 -14.98 -13.70 -7.88
N LEU A 276 -15.59 -14.85 -8.15
CA LEU A 276 -14.88 -16.12 -8.24
C LEU A 276 -14.19 -16.28 -9.61
N ASN A 277 -12.93 -16.68 -9.57
CA ASN A 277 -12.17 -16.95 -10.80
C ASN A 277 -12.75 -18.12 -11.59
N ASP A 278 -13.33 -19.09 -10.89
CA ASP A 278 -13.94 -20.29 -11.46
C ASP A 278 -15.18 -19.98 -12.31
N HIS A 279 -15.92 -18.94 -11.95
CA HIS A 279 -17.03 -18.44 -12.78
C HIS A 279 -16.51 -17.89 -14.11
N PHE A 280 -15.50 -17.00 -14.05
CA PHE A 280 -14.89 -16.44 -15.26
C PHE A 280 -14.22 -17.51 -16.12
N ALA A 281 -13.48 -18.44 -15.52
CA ALA A 281 -12.83 -19.53 -16.24
C ALA A 281 -13.83 -20.45 -16.98
N ARG A 282 -15.03 -20.59 -16.44
CA ARG A 282 -16.08 -21.42 -17.06
C ARG A 282 -16.86 -20.71 -18.16
N TYR A 283 -17.24 -19.46 -17.92
CA TYR A 283 -18.18 -18.75 -18.77
C TYR A 283 -17.53 -17.66 -19.65
N HIS A 284 -16.34 -17.24 -19.29
CA HIS A 284 -15.56 -16.20 -19.97
C HIS A 284 -16.36 -14.91 -20.25
N THR A 285 -17.21 -14.54 -19.30
CA THR A 285 -18.15 -13.41 -19.39
C THR A 285 -17.74 -12.26 -18.48
N LYS A 286 -18.27 -11.08 -18.79
CA LYS A 286 -18.14 -9.89 -17.96
C LYS A 286 -19.08 -9.90 -16.73
N ASP A 287 -20.16 -10.67 -16.79
CA ASP A 287 -21.14 -10.79 -15.71
C ASP A 287 -20.64 -11.75 -14.62
N ASN A 288 -19.78 -11.24 -13.76
CA ASN A 288 -19.22 -11.99 -12.64
C ASN A 288 -20.00 -11.72 -11.36
N PRO A 289 -20.70 -12.72 -10.80
CA PRO A 289 -21.39 -12.54 -9.53
C PRO A 289 -20.45 -12.18 -8.39
N LEU A 290 -20.84 -11.18 -7.60
CA LEU A 290 -20.14 -10.78 -6.39
C LEU A 290 -20.72 -11.53 -5.18
N TYR A 291 -19.86 -12.19 -4.44
CA TYR A 291 -20.19 -12.92 -3.23
C TYR A 291 -19.68 -12.15 -2.01
N GLY A 292 -20.58 -11.87 -1.07
CA GLY A 292 -20.28 -11.22 0.18
C GLY A 292 -19.66 -12.18 1.19
N PHE A 293 -18.89 -11.63 2.11
CA PHE A 293 -18.44 -12.34 3.29
C PHE A 293 -18.21 -11.37 4.45
N PHE A 294 -18.37 -11.90 5.64
CA PHE A 294 -18.13 -11.17 6.88
C PHE A 294 -16.84 -11.66 7.51
N THR A 295 -16.12 -10.76 8.17
CA THR A 295 -14.92 -11.13 8.92
C THR A 295 -14.90 -10.46 10.28
N THR A 296 -14.37 -11.15 11.28
CA THR A 296 -14.03 -10.59 12.58
C THR A 296 -12.62 -10.98 12.96
N MET A 297 -12.02 -10.18 13.80
CA MET A 297 -10.71 -10.44 14.34
C MET A 297 -10.58 -9.89 15.75
N VAL A 298 -9.92 -10.64 16.61
CA VAL A 298 -9.50 -10.21 17.94
C VAL A 298 -8.00 -10.43 18.04
N ALA A 299 -7.28 -9.37 18.42
CA ALA A 299 -5.82 -9.42 18.50
C ALA A 299 -5.30 -8.67 19.74
N PRO A 300 -4.70 -9.36 20.71
CA PRO A 300 -3.81 -8.74 21.66
C PRO A 300 -2.59 -8.18 20.95
N MET A 301 -2.35 -6.88 21.15
CA MET A 301 -1.28 -6.10 20.54
C MET A 301 -0.42 -5.46 21.61
N TYR A 302 0.86 -5.33 21.36
CA TYR A 302 1.78 -4.60 22.19
C TYR A 302 2.42 -3.45 21.42
N ARG A 303 2.14 -2.22 21.84
CA ARG A 303 2.75 -1.01 21.26
C ARG A 303 4.03 -0.69 21.99
N TRP A 304 5.14 -1.06 21.38
CA TRP A 304 6.48 -0.92 21.96
C TRP A 304 7.20 0.35 21.49
N HIS A 305 6.67 1.04 20.49
CA HIS A 305 7.23 2.29 19.96
C HIS A 305 6.11 3.22 19.48
N LEU A 306 6.38 4.52 19.41
CA LEU A 306 5.43 5.50 18.86
C LEU A 306 4.87 5.09 17.50
N LEU A 307 5.71 4.52 16.64
CA LEU A 307 5.37 4.09 15.29
C LEU A 307 4.93 2.63 15.21
N HIS A 308 5.20 1.78 16.20
CA HIS A 308 5.14 0.33 16.00
C HIS A 308 4.34 -0.38 17.09
N ALA A 309 3.46 -1.28 16.64
CA ALA A 309 2.83 -2.29 17.49
C ALA A 309 2.90 -3.66 16.82
N THR A 310 3.03 -4.70 17.62
CA THR A 310 3.06 -6.09 17.15
C THR A 310 2.15 -6.94 18.03
N GLY A 311 1.53 -7.94 17.45
CA GLY A 311 0.64 -8.83 18.20
C GLY A 311 0.25 -10.07 17.40
N VAL A 312 -0.61 -10.87 18.00
CA VAL A 312 -1.16 -12.09 17.40
C VAL A 312 -2.67 -11.97 17.39
N GLY A 313 -3.31 -12.31 16.28
CA GLY A 313 -4.77 -12.25 16.14
C GLY A 313 -5.37 -13.61 15.82
N ILE A 314 -6.63 -13.77 16.21
CA ILE A 314 -7.49 -14.83 15.73
C ILE A 314 -8.46 -14.20 14.74
N ASP A 315 -8.45 -14.71 13.51
CA ASP A 315 -9.31 -14.27 12.43
C ASP A 315 -10.45 -15.29 12.25
N TYR A 316 -11.66 -14.80 12.11
CA TYR A 316 -12.82 -15.61 11.73
C TYR A 316 -13.50 -14.96 10.52
N SER A 317 -13.95 -15.75 9.57
CA SER A 317 -14.76 -15.28 8.44
C SER A 317 -15.91 -16.24 8.19
N TYR A 318 -17.06 -15.67 7.82
CA TYR A 318 -18.18 -16.39 7.25
C TYR A 318 -18.30 -16.01 5.77
N ALA A 319 -18.23 -16.99 4.88
CA ALA A 319 -18.02 -16.77 3.45
C ALA A 319 -19.03 -17.59 2.62
N ASP A 320 -20.11 -16.95 2.15
CA ASP A 320 -21.18 -17.59 1.37
C ASP A 320 -20.70 -18.19 0.06
N TYR A 321 -19.64 -17.63 -0.52
CA TYR A 321 -19.10 -18.11 -1.79
C TYR A 321 -18.64 -19.57 -1.73
N VAL A 322 -18.46 -20.15 -0.54
CA VAL A 322 -18.07 -21.55 -0.38
C VAL A 322 -19.18 -22.49 -0.87
N TYR A 323 -20.43 -22.11 -0.73
CA TYR A 323 -21.54 -22.88 -1.29
C TYR A 323 -21.48 -22.92 -2.83
N LYS A 324 -21.05 -21.80 -3.45
CA LYS A 324 -20.86 -21.77 -4.91
C LYS A 324 -19.67 -22.59 -5.37
N LEU A 325 -18.60 -22.64 -4.57
CA LEU A 325 -17.47 -23.54 -4.84
C LEU A 325 -17.90 -25.02 -4.76
N ARG A 326 -18.78 -25.37 -3.83
CA ARG A 326 -19.41 -26.70 -3.76
C ARG A 326 -20.15 -27.04 -5.05
N ASP A 327 -21.02 -26.13 -5.53
CA ASP A 327 -21.73 -26.33 -6.79
C ASP A 327 -20.78 -26.59 -7.97
N TYR A 328 -19.62 -25.88 -8.02
CA TYR A 328 -18.61 -26.11 -9.05
C TYR A 328 -17.90 -27.46 -8.90
N ASP A 329 -17.60 -27.89 -7.68
CA ASP A 329 -17.00 -29.19 -7.43
C ASP A 329 -17.99 -30.32 -7.84
N GLU A 330 -19.26 -30.22 -7.46
CA GLU A 330 -20.32 -31.16 -7.86
C GLU A 330 -20.49 -31.23 -9.40
N MET A 331 -20.53 -30.07 -10.08
CA MET A 331 -20.59 -30.03 -11.56
C MET A 331 -19.36 -30.62 -12.26
N ASN A 332 -18.22 -30.66 -11.58
CA ASN A 332 -16.99 -31.25 -12.11
C ASN A 332 -16.79 -32.73 -11.62
N HIS A 333 -17.79 -33.31 -10.98
CA HIS A 333 -17.72 -34.67 -10.39
C HIS A 333 -16.56 -34.83 -9.39
N LEU A 334 -16.30 -33.78 -8.60
CA LEU A 334 -15.26 -33.74 -7.57
C LEU A 334 -15.91 -33.99 -6.19
N ASP A 335 -16.44 -35.17 -5.99
CA ASP A 335 -17.08 -35.58 -4.74
C ASP A 335 -16.05 -35.87 -3.64
N GLY A 336 -16.47 -35.75 -2.38
CA GLY A 336 -15.65 -36.14 -1.21
C GLY A 336 -14.79 -35.01 -0.63
N TYR A 337 -15.01 -33.79 -1.04
CA TYR A 337 -14.36 -32.61 -0.44
C TYR A 337 -15.30 -31.84 0.50
N ASP A 338 -14.80 -31.48 1.67
CA ASP A 338 -15.55 -30.72 2.66
C ASP A 338 -15.73 -29.24 2.23
N HIS A 339 -16.94 -28.73 2.43
CA HIS A 339 -17.29 -27.32 2.20
C HIS A 339 -17.90 -26.73 3.47
N SER A 340 -17.28 -25.69 4.00
CA SER A 340 -17.78 -24.97 5.17
C SER A 340 -17.57 -23.45 4.99
N PRO A 341 -18.61 -22.63 5.16
CA PRO A 341 -18.48 -21.19 5.09
C PRO A 341 -17.68 -20.59 6.25
N HIS A 342 -17.41 -21.37 7.28
CA HIS A 342 -16.67 -20.97 8.47
C HIS A 342 -15.18 -21.16 8.28
N ILE A 343 -14.44 -20.05 8.20
CA ILE A 343 -12.98 -20.01 8.00
C ILE A 343 -12.35 -19.39 9.24
N MET A 344 -11.33 -20.04 9.80
CA MET A 344 -10.60 -19.57 10.97
C MET A 344 -9.10 -19.58 10.71
N GLY A 345 -8.40 -18.58 11.26
CA GLY A 345 -6.96 -18.47 11.16
C GLY A 345 -6.31 -17.78 12.36
N VAL A 346 -5.01 -17.90 12.45
CA VAL A 346 -4.17 -17.19 13.41
C VAL A 346 -3.17 -16.33 12.63
N THR A 347 -3.02 -15.08 13.03
CA THR A 347 -2.21 -14.09 12.29
C THR A 347 -1.21 -13.40 13.19
N LEU A 348 0.06 -13.43 12.83
CA LEU A 348 1.06 -12.51 13.35
C LEU A 348 0.86 -11.14 12.67
N ARG A 349 0.80 -10.08 13.46
CA ARG A 349 0.44 -8.75 12.99
C ARG A 349 1.48 -7.72 13.40
N HIS A 350 1.69 -6.77 12.50
CA HIS A 350 2.50 -5.59 12.75
C HIS A 350 1.77 -4.36 12.22
N GLU A 351 1.70 -3.30 13.03
CA GLU A 351 1.05 -2.05 12.67
C GLU A 351 2.05 -0.91 12.78
N VAL A 352 2.10 -0.08 11.73
CA VAL A 352 2.93 1.12 11.65
C VAL A 352 2.03 2.34 11.67
N PHE A 353 2.20 3.20 12.66
CA PHE A 353 1.36 4.38 12.90
C PHE A 353 2.00 5.64 12.33
N TYR A 354 1.19 6.48 11.72
CA TYR A 354 1.55 7.83 11.35
C TYR A 354 0.36 8.77 11.55
N ARG A 355 0.39 9.56 12.62
CA ARG A 355 -0.70 10.49 12.99
C ARG A 355 -2.04 9.74 13.07
N HIS A 356 -3.00 10.10 12.22
CA HIS A 356 -4.32 9.49 12.13
C HIS A 356 -4.36 8.25 11.24
N PHE A 357 -3.29 7.92 10.56
CA PHE A 357 -3.21 6.77 9.68
C PHE A 357 -2.37 5.66 10.30
N SER A 358 -2.67 4.44 9.93
CA SER A 358 -1.78 3.31 10.19
C SER A 358 -1.84 2.30 9.05
N VAL A 359 -0.72 1.64 8.82
CA VAL A 359 -0.62 0.50 7.91
C VAL A 359 -0.48 -0.75 8.74
N ASN A 360 -1.38 -1.70 8.52
CA ASN A 360 -1.32 -3.02 9.13
C ASN A 360 -0.78 -4.03 8.13
N VAL A 361 0.17 -4.85 8.57
CA VAL A 361 0.71 -5.99 7.83
C VAL A 361 0.57 -7.22 8.70
N GLY A 362 0.10 -8.32 8.12
CA GLY A 362 -0.05 -9.59 8.84
C GLY A 362 0.30 -10.80 7.98
N VAL A 363 0.81 -11.84 8.63
CA VAL A 363 1.00 -13.16 8.03
C VAL A 363 0.27 -14.16 8.91
N GLY A 364 -0.66 -14.89 8.32
CA GLY A 364 -1.52 -15.83 9.04
C GLY A 364 -1.51 -17.22 8.43
N ALA A 365 -1.95 -18.18 9.25
CA ALA A 365 -2.19 -19.55 8.83
C ALA A 365 -3.64 -19.94 9.14
N TYR A 366 -4.29 -20.62 8.21
CA TYR A 366 -5.62 -21.17 8.44
C TYR A 366 -5.57 -22.36 9.40
N VAL A 367 -6.36 -22.28 10.45
CA VAL A 367 -6.63 -23.38 11.39
C VAL A 367 -7.77 -24.24 10.85
N LYS A 368 -8.81 -23.57 10.28
CA LYS A 368 -9.93 -24.23 9.62
C LYS A 368 -10.23 -23.50 8.30
N LYS A 369 -10.17 -24.23 7.18
CA LYS A 369 -10.59 -23.76 5.87
C LYS A 369 -10.98 -24.98 5.02
N GLN A 370 -12.27 -25.12 4.76
CA GLN A 370 -12.87 -26.22 4.01
C GLN A 370 -13.63 -25.61 2.82
N THR A 371 -12.92 -25.36 1.74
CA THR A 371 -13.41 -24.66 0.53
C THR A 371 -13.46 -25.59 -0.68
N GLY A 372 -13.52 -26.92 -0.44
CA GLY A 372 -13.58 -27.91 -1.48
C GLY A 372 -12.28 -28.12 -2.25
N HIS A 373 -12.34 -28.84 -3.36
CA HIS A 373 -11.21 -29.06 -4.26
C HIS A 373 -10.83 -27.75 -4.96
N THR A 374 -11.80 -27.08 -5.56
CA THR A 374 -11.64 -25.81 -6.29
C THR A 374 -10.99 -24.73 -5.43
N GLY A 375 -11.46 -24.53 -4.21
CA GLY A 375 -10.85 -23.59 -3.28
C GLY A 375 -9.45 -24.01 -2.82
N LYS A 376 -9.20 -25.30 -2.61
CA LYS A 376 -7.91 -25.82 -2.16
C LYS A 376 -6.80 -25.66 -3.20
N THR A 377 -7.11 -25.79 -4.49
CA THR A 377 -6.13 -25.60 -5.58
C THR A 377 -5.73 -24.15 -5.79
N ASN A 378 -6.61 -23.22 -5.43
CA ASN A 378 -6.39 -21.80 -5.61
C ASN A 378 -5.73 -21.11 -4.41
N ASP A 379 -5.83 -21.67 -3.21
CA ASP A 379 -5.46 -21.05 -1.97
C ASP A 379 -4.25 -21.71 -1.30
N SER A 380 -3.48 -20.90 -0.56
CA SER A 380 -2.41 -21.37 0.33
C SER A 380 -2.95 -21.58 1.75
N ARG A 381 -2.30 -22.45 2.52
CA ARG A 381 -2.51 -22.52 3.97
C ARG A 381 -2.07 -21.25 4.70
N ILE A 382 -1.16 -20.50 4.10
CA ILE A 382 -0.65 -19.23 4.63
C ILE A 382 -1.27 -18.09 3.82
N TYR A 383 -1.76 -17.07 4.50
CA TYR A 383 -2.26 -15.85 3.90
C TYR A 383 -1.54 -14.60 4.43
N GLN A 384 -1.58 -13.54 3.67
CA GLN A 384 -1.03 -12.24 4.01
C GLN A 384 -2.14 -11.21 4.02
N ASN A 385 -2.05 -10.29 4.95
CA ASN A 385 -2.94 -9.14 5.07
C ASN A 385 -2.13 -7.84 4.99
N VAL A 386 -2.60 -6.91 4.18
CA VAL A 386 -2.09 -5.53 4.16
C VAL A 386 -3.29 -4.60 4.18
N GLY A 387 -3.30 -3.65 5.10
CA GLY A 387 -4.43 -2.73 5.25
C GLY A 387 -3.99 -1.32 5.60
N LEU A 388 -4.78 -0.35 5.13
CA LEU A 388 -4.67 1.05 5.53
C LEU A 388 -5.86 1.39 6.42
N ARG A 389 -5.59 2.09 7.51
CA ARG A 389 -6.58 2.48 8.51
C ARG A 389 -6.51 3.97 8.76
N TYR A 390 -7.65 4.55 9.05
CA TYR A 390 -7.81 5.93 9.48
C TYR A 390 -8.50 5.97 10.83
N THR A 391 -7.90 6.66 11.77
CA THR A 391 -8.42 6.90 13.12
C THR A 391 -8.90 8.33 13.20
N PRO A 392 -10.22 8.60 13.26
CA PRO A 392 -10.75 9.95 13.36
C PRO A 392 -10.25 10.67 14.62
N PRO A 393 -9.99 11.99 14.57
CA PRO A 393 -9.50 12.76 15.72
C PRO A 393 -10.40 12.66 16.95
N PHE A 394 -11.72 12.65 16.76
CA PHE A 394 -12.70 12.53 17.86
C PHE A 394 -12.67 11.17 18.57
N ALA A 395 -12.15 10.13 17.90
CA ALA A 395 -12.11 8.77 18.43
C ALA A 395 -10.97 8.52 19.44
N ARG A 396 -10.17 9.54 19.77
CA ARG A 396 -9.05 9.47 20.72
C ARG A 396 -8.18 8.21 20.51
N HIS A 397 -7.92 7.88 19.24
CA HIS A 397 -7.17 6.70 18.77
C HIS A 397 -7.81 5.33 19.09
N ARG A 398 -9.03 5.30 19.61
CA ARG A 398 -9.71 4.05 19.97
C ARG A 398 -10.46 3.42 18.81
N LEU A 399 -11.13 4.22 17.98
CA LEU A 399 -11.89 3.72 16.82
C LEU A 399 -11.12 3.98 15.53
N PHE A 400 -11.23 3.08 14.60
CA PHE A 400 -10.68 3.25 13.25
C PHE A 400 -11.60 2.63 12.20
N VAL A 401 -11.49 3.16 11.00
CA VAL A 401 -12.06 2.59 9.79
C VAL A 401 -10.93 2.34 8.80
N GLY A 402 -11.11 1.44 7.86
CA GLY A 402 -10.09 1.18 6.87
C GLY A 402 -10.48 0.11 5.89
N TYR A 403 -9.50 -0.32 5.13
CA TYR A 403 -9.65 -1.50 4.28
C TYR A 403 -8.45 -2.42 4.46
N ASN A 404 -8.64 -3.67 4.09
CA ASN A 404 -7.63 -4.72 4.13
C ASN A 404 -7.66 -5.52 2.85
N VAL A 405 -6.49 -5.85 2.34
CA VAL A 405 -6.30 -6.77 1.22
C VAL A 405 -5.75 -8.06 1.77
N LYS A 406 -6.48 -9.15 1.59
CA LYS A 406 -5.99 -10.50 1.90
C LYS A 406 -5.44 -11.11 0.61
N ALA A 407 -4.30 -11.77 0.73
CA ALA A 407 -3.63 -12.40 -0.41
C ALA A 407 -3.04 -13.77 -0.04
N HIS A 408 -2.82 -14.60 -1.06
CA HIS A 408 -2.09 -15.87 -0.97
C HIS A 408 -0.81 -15.78 -1.79
N TYR A 409 0.23 -16.50 -1.38
CA TYR A 409 1.53 -16.55 -2.06
C TYR A 409 2.16 -15.16 -2.29
N PHE A 410 1.77 -14.15 -1.49
CA PHE A 410 2.16 -12.74 -1.65
C PHE A 410 1.79 -12.11 -3.00
N SER A 411 0.97 -12.77 -3.84
CA SER A 411 0.66 -12.36 -5.21
C SER A 411 -0.78 -12.47 -5.64
N ARG A 412 -1.45 -13.44 -5.11
CA ARG A 412 -2.84 -13.66 -5.47
C ARG A 412 -3.71 -12.95 -4.46
N VAL A 413 -4.28 -11.85 -4.84
CA VAL A 413 -5.30 -11.17 -4.02
C VAL A 413 -6.49 -12.11 -3.91
N ASP A 414 -6.85 -12.45 -2.68
CA ASP A 414 -8.05 -13.24 -2.36
C ASP A 414 -9.28 -12.36 -2.27
N CYS A 415 -9.17 -11.24 -1.56
CA CYS A 415 -10.28 -10.32 -1.38
C CYS A 415 -9.84 -8.97 -0.83
N VAL A 416 -10.72 -7.97 -1.00
CA VAL A 416 -10.66 -6.67 -0.32
C VAL A 416 -11.80 -6.59 0.69
N GLN A 417 -11.52 -6.06 1.86
CA GLN A 417 -12.45 -5.92 2.98
C GLN A 417 -12.49 -4.49 3.46
N LEU A 418 -13.66 -3.94 3.69
CA LEU A 418 -13.86 -2.69 4.44
C LEU A 418 -13.95 -3.03 5.92
N LEU A 419 -13.25 -2.30 6.75
CA LEU A 419 -13.09 -2.61 8.17
C LEU A 419 -13.54 -1.46 9.05
N VAL A 420 -14.11 -1.82 10.18
CA VAL A 420 -14.26 -0.96 11.36
C VAL A 420 -13.68 -1.69 12.54
N GLY A 421 -12.99 -0.99 13.42
CA GLY A 421 -12.41 -1.61 14.60
C GLY A 421 -12.22 -0.67 15.75
N CYS A 422 -11.96 -1.28 16.91
CA CYS A 422 -11.64 -0.55 18.12
C CYS A 422 -10.40 -1.13 18.80
N ARG A 423 -9.71 -0.24 19.54
CA ARG A 423 -8.58 -0.57 20.40
C ARG A 423 -9.00 -0.37 21.86
N ILE A 424 -8.93 -1.44 22.64
CA ILE A 424 -9.34 -1.50 24.06
C ILE A 424 -8.09 -1.70 24.89
N GLY A 425 -7.72 -0.72 25.67
CA GLY A 425 -6.55 -0.70 26.54
C GLY A 425 -6.45 0.59 27.33
N LYS A 426 -5.53 0.63 28.30
CA LYS A 426 -5.24 1.83 29.11
C LYS A 426 -4.32 2.78 28.38
#